data_2babb9315c297934807afe4f93216e52
#
_entry.id   2babb9315c297934807afe4f93216e52
#
_cell.length_a   1.000
_cell.length_b   1.000
_cell.length_c   1.000
_cell.angle_alpha   90.00
_cell.angle_beta   90.00
_cell.angle_gamma   90.00
#
_symmetry.space_group_name_H-M   'P 1'
#
loop_
_entity.id
_entity.type
_entity.pdbx_description
1 polymer ?
#
loop_
_entity_poly.entity_id
_entity_poly.type
_entity_poly.pdbx_seq_one_letter_code
_entity_poly.pdbx_strand_id
1 'polypeptide(L)'
;MMAVILIIAITATISMPLLQEQIAARKIDSIARRLITHAHFARQQALHLGQPVRLAPRLDGQWDGGWSVSSGCMGKQTQGDCIGKIWFSQGKTDPIFFKGGAKHFIDPHTGKTGILFNAAGAAKTAQGGFVANRLILGHQRVPSLERQLILGSGGRWRICNPARDAKRCH
;
A
#
# COMPACT_ATOMS: atom_id res chain seq x y z
N MET A 1 4.32 -51.84 2.25
CA MET A 1 5.13 -50.72 1.74
C MET A 1 4.37 -49.89 0.71
N MET A 2 3.80 -50.47 -0.36
CA MET A 2 3.06 -49.73 -1.42
C MET A 2 1.85 -48.91 -0.90
N ALA A 3 1.07 -49.47 0.05
CA ALA A 3 -0.09 -48.74 0.60
C ALA A 3 0.25 -47.46 1.35
N VAL A 4 1.40 -47.44 2.04
CA VAL A 4 1.85 -46.25 2.79
C VAL A 4 2.26 -45.12 1.83
N ILE A 5 2.95 -45.45 0.73
CA ILE A 5 3.35 -44.49 -0.30
C ILE A 5 2.12 -43.86 -0.99
N LEU A 6 1.09 -44.70 -1.25
CA LEU A 6 -0.16 -44.24 -1.83
C LEU A 6 -0.89 -43.21 -0.94
N ILE A 7 -0.97 -43.49 0.36
CA ILE A 7 -1.61 -42.57 1.32
C ILE A 7 -0.84 -41.25 1.41
N ILE A 8 0.49 -41.28 1.44
CA ILE A 8 1.32 -40.06 1.46
C ILE A 8 1.11 -39.25 0.16
N ALA A 9 1.05 -39.90 -0.99
CA ALA A 9 0.82 -39.21 -2.26
C ALA A 9 -0.54 -38.53 -2.30
N ILE A 10 -1.61 -39.18 -1.83
CA ILE A 10 -2.95 -38.60 -1.80
C ILE A 10 -3.03 -37.41 -0.83
N THR A 11 -2.44 -37.54 0.36
CA THR A 11 -2.44 -36.45 1.35
C THR A 11 -1.63 -35.27 0.89
N ALA A 12 -0.50 -35.47 0.21
CA ALA A 12 0.32 -34.41 -0.34
C ALA A 12 -0.40 -33.59 -1.41
N THR A 13 -1.17 -34.24 -2.29
CA THR A 13 -1.89 -33.53 -3.36
C THR A 13 -3.01 -32.62 -2.84
N ILE A 14 -3.66 -32.99 -1.73
CA ILE A 14 -4.72 -32.17 -1.13
C ILE A 14 -4.14 -31.03 -0.29
N SER A 15 -2.99 -31.23 0.36
CA SER A 15 -2.40 -30.25 1.28
C SER A 15 -1.71 -29.09 0.55
N MET A 16 -1.18 -29.33 -0.64
CA MET A 16 -0.43 -28.30 -1.39
C MET A 16 -1.23 -27.04 -1.74
N PRO A 17 -2.44 -27.11 -2.30
CA PRO A 17 -3.19 -25.92 -2.67
C PRO A 17 -3.58 -25.06 -1.46
N LEU A 18 -3.94 -25.70 -0.35
CA LEU A 18 -4.30 -24.99 0.88
C LEU A 18 -3.12 -24.19 1.46
N LEU A 19 -1.92 -24.77 1.42
CA LEU A 19 -0.71 -24.13 1.89
C LEU A 19 -0.33 -22.92 1.01
N GLN A 20 -0.48 -23.04 -0.30
CA GLN A 20 -0.20 -21.95 -1.24
C GLN A 20 -1.13 -20.75 -1.01
N GLU A 21 -2.40 -20.95 -0.74
CA GLU A 21 -3.36 -19.90 -0.42
C GLU A 21 -2.98 -19.19 0.89
N GLN A 22 -2.58 -19.94 1.92
CA GLN A 22 -2.14 -19.35 3.19
C GLN A 22 -0.87 -18.51 3.04
N ILE A 23 0.11 -18.99 2.25
CA ILE A 23 1.33 -18.23 1.96
C ILE A 23 0.98 -16.95 1.20
N ALA A 24 0.10 -17.02 0.21
CA ALA A 24 -0.35 -15.87 -0.55
C ALA A 24 -1.08 -14.84 0.36
N ALA A 25 -1.94 -15.33 1.27
CA ALA A 25 -2.64 -14.47 2.23
C ALA A 25 -1.67 -13.75 3.19
N ARG A 26 -0.65 -14.44 3.70
CA ARG A 26 0.38 -13.83 4.54
C ARG A 26 1.20 -12.81 3.77
N LYS A 27 1.51 -13.07 2.51
CA LYS A 27 2.30 -12.16 1.67
C LYS A 27 1.55 -10.85 1.37
N ILE A 28 0.26 -10.92 1.01
CA ILE A 28 -0.55 -9.72 0.77
C ILE A 28 -0.73 -8.90 2.07
N ASP A 29 -0.94 -9.56 3.21
CA ASP A 29 -1.04 -8.90 4.51
C ASP A 29 0.29 -8.23 4.92
N SER A 30 1.43 -8.85 4.61
CA SER A 30 2.76 -8.30 4.87
C SER A 30 3.00 -7.01 4.07
N ILE A 31 2.69 -7.02 2.77
CA ILE A 31 2.82 -5.83 1.90
C ILE A 31 1.87 -4.73 2.37
N ALA A 32 0.63 -5.06 2.70
CA ALA A 32 -0.36 -4.14 3.21
C ALA A 32 0.13 -3.42 4.49
N ARG A 33 0.60 -4.19 5.47
CA ARG A 33 1.15 -3.66 6.72
C ARG A 33 2.38 -2.81 6.50
N ARG A 34 3.28 -3.21 5.58
CA ARG A 34 4.50 -2.47 5.26
C ARG A 34 4.18 -1.08 4.69
N LEU A 35 3.21 -0.99 3.77
CA LEU A 35 2.78 0.30 3.23
C LEU A 35 2.22 1.20 4.34
N ILE A 36 1.38 0.66 5.23
CA ILE A 36 0.83 1.40 6.36
C ILE A 36 1.94 1.88 7.31
N THR A 37 2.91 1.02 7.62
CA THR A 37 4.07 1.39 8.46
C THR A 37 4.86 2.55 7.85
N HIS A 38 5.11 2.50 6.54
CA HIS A 38 5.79 3.59 5.84
C HIS A 38 4.94 4.87 5.78
N ALA A 39 3.62 4.75 5.66
CA ALA A 39 2.71 5.90 5.74
C ALA A 39 2.70 6.54 7.14
N HIS A 40 2.70 5.74 8.20
CA HIS A 40 2.84 6.24 9.57
C HIS A 40 4.19 6.89 9.80
N PHE A 41 5.28 6.30 9.31
CA PHE A 41 6.60 6.90 9.36
C PHE A 41 6.63 8.25 8.64
N ALA A 42 6.09 8.33 7.41
CA ALA A 42 6.02 9.58 6.65
C ALA A 42 5.27 10.67 7.43
N ARG A 43 4.15 10.31 8.06
CA ARG A 43 3.38 11.21 8.92
C ARG A 43 4.18 11.69 10.13
N GLN A 44 4.86 10.78 10.83
CA GLN A 44 5.67 11.12 11.99
C GLN A 44 6.85 12.02 11.62
N GLN A 45 7.49 11.75 10.49
CA GLN A 45 8.56 12.60 10.00
C GLN A 45 8.05 14.01 9.63
N ALA A 46 6.88 14.10 9.04
CA ALA A 46 6.28 15.41 8.74
C ALA A 46 6.04 16.24 10.01
N LEU A 47 5.52 15.59 11.06
CA LEU A 47 5.33 16.23 12.38
C LEU A 47 6.65 16.62 13.03
N HIS A 48 7.64 15.73 12.99
CA HIS A 48 8.93 15.95 13.66
C HIS A 48 9.75 17.05 12.97
N LEU A 49 9.76 17.08 11.66
CA LEU A 49 10.54 18.06 10.89
C LEU A 49 9.80 19.38 10.66
N GLY A 50 8.51 19.46 10.94
CA GLY A 50 7.68 20.61 10.59
C GLY A 50 7.62 20.88 9.08
N GLN A 51 7.85 19.86 8.25
CA GLN A 51 7.93 19.97 6.80
C GLN A 51 7.09 18.88 6.12
N PRO A 52 6.61 19.12 4.89
CA PRO A 52 5.87 18.11 4.16
C PRO A 52 6.73 16.87 3.89
N VAL A 53 6.12 15.69 4.02
CA VAL A 53 6.73 14.39 3.71
C VAL A 53 5.80 13.64 2.77
N ARG A 54 6.39 13.05 1.75
CA ARG A 54 5.68 12.39 0.65
C ARG A 54 5.87 10.88 0.71
N LEU A 55 4.78 10.14 0.57
CA LEU A 55 4.75 8.72 0.26
C LEU A 55 4.21 8.58 -1.17
N ALA A 56 5.05 8.14 -2.10
CA ALA A 56 4.67 8.05 -3.51
C ALA A 56 5.17 6.76 -4.16
N PRO A 57 4.45 6.24 -5.17
CA PRO A 57 4.96 5.14 -5.98
C PRO A 57 6.23 5.59 -6.72
N ARG A 58 7.12 4.64 -6.99
CA ARG A 58 8.36 4.90 -7.75
C ARG A 58 8.09 5.21 -9.23
N LEU A 59 7.06 4.58 -9.78
CA LEU A 59 6.55 4.85 -11.11
C LEU A 59 5.17 5.50 -10.95
N ASP A 60 4.95 6.62 -11.62
CA ASP A 60 3.71 7.38 -11.46
C ASP A 60 2.49 6.52 -11.77
N GLY A 61 1.51 6.55 -10.87
CA GLY A 61 0.29 5.74 -10.95
C GLY A 61 0.45 4.25 -10.60
N GLN A 62 1.68 3.74 -10.45
CA GLN A 62 1.93 2.30 -10.31
C GLN A 62 2.56 1.95 -8.95
N TRP A 63 1.73 1.62 -7.98
CA TRP A 63 2.20 1.17 -6.66
C TRP A 63 2.89 -0.20 -6.69
N ASP A 64 2.65 -1.03 -7.72
CA ASP A 64 3.26 -2.36 -7.92
C ASP A 64 4.77 -2.29 -8.11
N GLY A 65 5.25 -1.20 -8.73
CA GLY A 65 6.68 -0.92 -8.88
C GLY A 65 7.40 -0.62 -7.57
N GLY A 66 6.64 -0.57 -6.48
CA GLY A 66 7.11 -0.15 -5.17
C GLY A 66 6.86 1.33 -4.91
N TRP A 67 7.27 1.79 -3.73
CA TRP A 67 7.08 3.17 -3.29
C TRP A 67 8.28 3.67 -2.51
N SER A 68 8.32 4.97 -2.31
CA SER A 68 9.35 5.63 -1.49
C SER A 68 8.72 6.64 -0.52
N VAL A 69 9.42 6.86 0.58
CA VAL A 69 9.13 7.96 1.51
C VAL A 69 10.25 8.97 1.38
N SER A 70 9.90 10.20 1.06
CA SER A 70 10.87 11.27 0.85
C SER A 70 10.39 12.59 1.46
N SER A 71 11.31 13.54 1.66
CA SER A 71 10.92 14.90 2.00
C SER A 71 10.07 15.49 0.87
N GLY A 72 9.01 16.22 1.23
CA GLY A 72 8.21 16.95 0.29
C GLY A 72 8.94 18.23 -0.18
N CYS A 73 8.52 18.75 -1.31
CA CYS A 73 9.03 20.02 -1.81
C CYS A 73 8.29 21.17 -1.18
N MET A 74 8.99 22.17 -0.71
CA MET A 74 8.42 23.45 -0.33
C MET A 74 8.37 24.36 -1.58
N GLY A 75 7.17 24.65 -2.06
CA GLY A 75 6.94 25.60 -3.15
C GLY A 75 6.45 24.97 -4.46
N LYS A 76 5.77 25.81 -5.26
CA LYS A 76 5.42 25.52 -6.66
C LYS A 76 6.69 25.53 -7.51
N GLN A 77 7.43 24.45 -7.54
CA GLN A 77 8.47 24.29 -8.54
C GLN A 77 7.86 23.60 -9.76
N THR A 78 7.79 24.37 -10.82
CA THR A 78 7.58 23.91 -12.19
C THR A 78 8.53 22.76 -12.49
N GLN A 79 7.92 21.63 -12.88
CA GLN A 79 8.51 20.51 -13.62
C GLN A 79 10.01 20.23 -13.40
N GLY A 80 10.30 19.16 -12.67
CA GLY A 80 11.64 18.56 -12.63
C GLY A 80 12.19 18.50 -11.19
N ASP A 81 12.54 17.35 -10.77
CA ASP A 81 13.54 17.04 -9.75
C ASP A 81 13.48 17.71 -8.38
N CYS A 82 12.34 17.58 -7.73
CA CYS A 82 12.35 17.63 -6.30
C CYS A 82 12.92 16.30 -5.75
N ILE A 83 14.22 16.14 -5.79
CA ILE A 83 14.90 15.03 -5.15
C ILE A 83 15.07 15.39 -3.67
N GLY A 84 13.99 15.23 -2.92
CA GLY A 84 14.05 15.29 -1.47
C GLY A 84 14.82 14.08 -0.91
N LYS A 85 15.30 14.20 0.33
CA LYS A 85 15.93 13.08 1.02
C LYS A 85 14.98 11.88 1.06
N ILE A 86 15.40 10.74 0.51
CA ILE A 86 14.67 9.49 0.57
C ILE A 86 15.07 8.77 1.85
N TRP A 87 14.08 8.46 2.72
CA TRP A 87 14.30 7.68 3.94
C TRP A 87 14.06 6.20 3.73
N PHE A 88 13.04 5.86 2.93
CA PHE A 88 12.70 4.49 2.60
C PHE A 88 12.39 4.33 1.12
N SER A 89 12.80 3.18 0.57
CA SER A 89 12.43 2.74 -0.77
C SER A 89 12.04 1.27 -0.72
N GLN A 90 10.81 0.98 -1.12
CA GLN A 90 10.29 -0.36 -1.31
C GLN A 90 10.39 -0.70 -2.79
N GLY A 91 10.98 -1.86 -3.09
CA GLY A 91 11.01 -2.41 -4.46
C GLY A 91 9.68 -3.01 -4.90
N LYS A 92 9.68 -3.66 -6.05
CA LYS A 92 8.51 -4.36 -6.62
C LYS A 92 7.84 -5.27 -5.61
N THR A 93 6.50 -5.34 -5.70
CA THR A 93 5.68 -6.10 -4.76
C THR A 93 5.22 -7.45 -5.29
N ASP A 94 5.73 -7.86 -6.47
CA ASP A 94 5.36 -9.14 -7.10
C ASP A 94 5.35 -10.32 -6.11
N PRO A 95 4.33 -11.18 -6.13
CA PRO A 95 3.14 -11.27 -6.99
C PRO A 95 1.92 -10.45 -6.50
N ILE A 96 2.12 -9.46 -5.61
CA ILE A 96 1.06 -8.56 -5.16
C ILE A 96 0.99 -7.37 -6.11
N PHE A 97 -0.20 -7.06 -6.59
CA PHE A 97 -0.47 -5.91 -7.42
C PHE A 97 -1.51 -4.99 -6.78
N PHE A 98 -1.49 -3.73 -7.15
CA PHE A 98 -2.45 -2.75 -6.70
C PHE A 98 -3.52 -2.56 -7.76
N LYS A 99 -4.76 -2.94 -7.44
CA LYS A 99 -5.93 -2.58 -8.25
C LYS A 99 -6.19 -1.10 -8.06
N GLY A 100 -6.47 -0.39 -9.13
CA GLY A 100 -6.83 1.02 -9.05
C GLY A 100 -7.98 1.24 -8.06
N GLY A 101 -7.84 2.19 -7.16
CA GLY A 101 -8.94 2.67 -6.33
C GLY A 101 -9.88 3.57 -7.14
N ALA A 102 -11.06 3.88 -6.58
CA ALA A 102 -12.05 4.74 -7.22
C ALA A 102 -11.52 6.17 -7.52
N LYS A 103 -10.49 6.59 -6.79
CA LYS A 103 -9.76 7.85 -6.98
C LYS A 103 -8.28 7.62 -6.75
N HIS A 104 -7.44 8.26 -7.53
CA HIS A 104 -5.99 8.24 -7.29
C HIS A 104 -5.65 9.13 -6.10
N PHE A 105 -4.66 8.71 -5.32
CA PHE A 105 -4.02 9.61 -4.37
C PHE A 105 -3.19 10.61 -5.19
N ILE A 106 -3.57 11.86 -5.19
CA ILE A 106 -2.86 12.92 -5.92
C ILE A 106 -2.15 13.82 -4.92
N ASP A 107 -0.86 13.95 -5.08
CA ASP A 107 -0.03 14.88 -4.36
C ASP A 107 -0.36 16.31 -4.81
N PRO A 108 -0.81 17.18 -3.91
CA PRO A 108 -1.23 18.54 -4.27
C PRO A 108 -0.10 19.43 -4.81
N HIS A 109 1.15 19.10 -4.51
CA HIS A 109 2.29 19.93 -4.94
C HIS A 109 2.80 19.55 -6.33
N THR A 110 2.73 18.25 -6.67
CA THR A 110 3.30 17.73 -7.92
C THR A 110 2.25 17.34 -8.95
N GLY A 111 1.00 17.17 -8.54
CA GLY A 111 -0.07 16.62 -9.39
C GLY A 111 0.10 15.14 -9.74
N LYS A 112 1.17 14.49 -9.28
CA LYS A 112 1.46 13.06 -9.51
C LYS A 112 0.84 12.20 -8.42
N THR A 113 0.78 10.90 -8.66
CA THR A 113 0.28 9.95 -7.67
C THR A 113 1.15 9.96 -6.41
N GLY A 114 0.52 10.09 -5.25
CA GLY A 114 1.21 10.10 -3.96
C GLY A 114 0.36 10.66 -2.84
N ILE A 115 0.83 10.46 -1.62
CA ILE A 115 0.22 10.97 -0.40
C ILE A 115 1.19 11.95 0.22
N LEU A 116 0.79 13.20 0.32
CA LEU A 116 1.57 14.26 0.98
C LEU A 116 1.03 14.49 2.39
N PHE A 117 1.86 14.26 3.38
CA PHE A 117 1.61 14.65 4.77
C PHE A 117 2.19 16.04 4.99
N ASN A 118 1.37 16.99 5.41
CA ASN A 118 1.84 18.35 5.73
C ASN A 118 2.55 18.40 7.10
N ALA A 119 3.09 19.55 7.46
CA ALA A 119 3.78 19.76 8.74
C ALA A 119 2.94 19.42 9.99
N ALA A 120 1.62 19.42 9.89
CA ALA A 120 0.71 18.99 10.95
C ALA A 120 0.39 17.48 10.89
N GLY A 121 1.07 16.71 10.04
CA GLY A 121 0.86 15.27 9.88
C GLY A 121 -0.48 14.89 9.24
N ALA A 122 -1.16 15.81 8.60
CA ALA A 122 -2.42 15.56 7.91
C ALA A 122 -2.18 15.35 6.40
N ALA A 123 -2.80 14.33 5.83
CA ALA A 123 -2.86 14.16 4.39
C ALA A 123 -3.91 15.11 3.81
N LYS A 124 -3.49 16.04 2.95
CA LYS A 124 -4.34 17.08 2.36
C LYS A 124 -4.46 16.93 0.86
N THR A 125 -5.62 17.30 0.33
CA THR A 125 -5.85 17.49 -1.11
C THR A 125 -5.35 18.87 -1.54
N ALA A 126 -5.28 19.10 -2.86
CA ALA A 126 -4.95 20.41 -3.43
C ALA A 126 -5.91 21.51 -2.96
N GLN A 127 -7.16 21.17 -2.67
CA GLN A 127 -8.19 22.10 -2.19
C GLN A 127 -8.17 22.28 -0.67
N GLY A 128 -7.17 21.73 0.04
CA GLY A 128 -7.04 21.83 1.49
C GLY A 128 -7.91 20.88 2.29
N GLY A 129 -8.76 20.07 1.64
CA GLY A 129 -9.54 19.01 2.28
C GLY A 129 -8.69 17.85 2.77
N PHE A 130 -9.24 16.98 3.63
CA PHE A 130 -8.58 15.75 4.04
C PHE A 130 -8.64 14.70 2.94
N VAL A 131 -7.53 13.97 2.77
CA VAL A 131 -7.50 12.80 1.90
C VAL A 131 -8.19 11.65 2.62
N ALA A 132 -9.28 11.15 2.04
CA ALA A 132 -9.91 9.90 2.42
C ALA A 132 -10.03 9.05 1.17
N ASN A 133 -9.33 7.93 1.13
CA ASN A 133 -9.28 7.09 -0.06
C ASN A 133 -8.80 5.67 0.29
N ARG A 134 -8.85 4.76 -0.67
CA ARG A 134 -8.43 3.38 -0.50
C ARG A 134 -7.48 2.92 -1.60
N LEU A 135 -6.60 1.99 -1.24
CA LEU A 135 -5.79 1.20 -2.15
C LEU A 135 -6.25 -0.26 -2.06
N ILE A 136 -6.46 -0.89 -3.19
CA ILE A 136 -6.91 -2.27 -3.27
C ILE A 136 -5.74 -3.12 -3.74
N LEU A 137 -5.37 -4.12 -2.94
CA LEU A 137 -4.32 -5.07 -3.24
C LEU A 137 -4.94 -6.39 -3.68
N GLY A 138 -4.40 -6.98 -4.73
CA GLY A 138 -4.72 -8.32 -5.21
C GLY A 138 -3.48 -9.21 -5.29
N HIS A 139 -3.69 -10.50 -5.45
CA HIS A 139 -2.62 -11.48 -5.63
C HIS A 139 -2.74 -12.14 -7.01
N GLN A 140 -1.65 -12.16 -7.80
CA GLN A 140 -1.68 -12.62 -9.20
C GLN A 140 -2.12 -14.09 -9.35
N ARG A 141 -1.65 -14.97 -8.46
CA ARG A 141 -1.95 -16.41 -8.52
C ARG A 141 -3.23 -16.82 -7.81
N VAL A 142 -3.77 -15.96 -6.94
CA VAL A 142 -4.98 -16.24 -6.15
C VAL A 142 -5.91 -15.01 -6.27
N PRO A 143 -6.70 -14.93 -7.34
CA PRO A 143 -7.53 -13.74 -7.62
C PRO A 143 -8.60 -13.44 -6.56
N SER A 144 -9.00 -14.45 -5.78
CA SER A 144 -9.94 -14.33 -4.67
C SER A 144 -9.36 -13.56 -3.47
N LEU A 145 -8.03 -13.49 -3.37
CA LEU A 145 -7.36 -12.77 -2.29
C LEU A 145 -7.30 -11.27 -2.59
N GLU A 146 -8.04 -10.51 -1.79
CA GLU A 146 -8.04 -9.06 -1.85
C GLU A 146 -7.86 -8.45 -0.46
N ARG A 147 -7.19 -7.32 -0.38
CA ARG A 147 -7.12 -6.46 0.80
C ARG A 147 -7.33 -5.02 0.40
N GLN A 148 -8.08 -4.31 1.21
CA GLN A 148 -8.29 -2.88 1.02
C GLN A 148 -7.61 -2.12 2.15
N LEU A 149 -6.73 -1.21 1.78
CA LEU A 149 -6.09 -0.26 2.68
C LEU A 149 -6.88 1.04 2.62
N ILE A 150 -7.56 1.38 3.69
CA ILE A 150 -8.44 2.55 3.75
C ILE A 150 -7.77 3.60 4.62
N LEU A 151 -7.54 4.77 4.02
CA LEU A 151 -7.13 5.98 4.71
C LEU A 151 -8.36 6.81 5.03
N GLY A 152 -8.65 6.97 6.29
CA GLY A 152 -9.72 7.86 6.77
C GLY A 152 -9.27 9.32 6.82
N SER A 153 -10.24 10.24 6.88
CA SER A 153 -10.01 11.69 6.93
C SER A 153 -9.11 12.15 8.09
N GLY A 154 -9.08 11.40 9.20
CA GLY A 154 -8.18 11.65 10.33
C GLY A 154 -6.75 11.09 10.16
N GLY A 155 -6.38 10.58 8.99
CA GLY A 155 -5.07 10.00 8.72
C GLY A 155 -4.87 8.60 9.34
N ARG A 156 -5.96 7.96 9.78
CA ARG A 156 -5.92 6.58 10.31
C ARG A 156 -6.05 5.58 9.16
N TRP A 157 -5.14 4.62 9.15
CA TRP A 157 -5.18 3.50 8.24
C TRP A 157 -5.87 2.29 8.85
N ARG A 158 -6.63 1.58 8.03
CA ARG A 158 -7.19 0.28 8.38
C ARG A 158 -7.04 -0.69 7.21
N ILE A 159 -6.85 -1.97 7.53
CA ILE A 159 -6.85 -3.06 6.55
C ILE A 159 -8.22 -3.71 6.62
N CYS A 160 -8.86 -3.87 5.48
CA CYS A 160 -10.12 -4.57 5.35
C CYS A 160 -9.95 -5.79 4.43
N ASN A 161 -10.60 -6.90 4.81
CA ASN A 161 -10.74 -8.09 3.98
C ASN A 161 -12.18 -8.18 3.45
N PRO A 162 -12.44 -7.89 2.17
CA PRO A 162 -13.80 -7.89 1.63
C PRO A 162 -14.51 -9.24 1.75
N ALA A 163 -13.76 -10.34 1.67
CA ALA A 163 -14.32 -11.69 1.79
C ALA A 163 -14.82 -12.04 3.19
N ARG A 164 -14.28 -11.39 4.25
CA ARG A 164 -14.64 -11.66 5.64
C ARG A 164 -15.51 -10.54 6.25
N ASP A 165 -15.21 -9.30 5.93
CA ASP A 165 -15.74 -8.13 6.61
C ASP A 165 -16.26 -7.07 5.61
N ALA A 166 -17.07 -7.47 4.64
CA ALA A 166 -17.57 -6.56 3.59
C ALA A 166 -18.16 -5.25 4.16
N LYS A 167 -18.88 -5.33 5.29
CA LYS A 167 -19.49 -4.15 5.97
C LYS A 167 -18.45 -3.16 6.51
N ARG A 168 -17.23 -3.59 6.79
CA ARG A 168 -16.15 -2.74 7.31
C ARG A 168 -15.28 -2.12 6.22
N CYS A 169 -15.51 -2.51 4.97
CA CYS A 169 -14.75 -2.03 3.81
C CYS A 169 -15.34 -0.75 3.18
N HIS A 170 -16.35 -0.15 3.81
CA HIS A 170 -16.99 1.11 3.39
C HIS A 170 -16.51 2.29 4.20
#